data_878ee4379161faaa05538e5e3c51c877
#
_entry.id   878ee4379161faaa05538e5e3c51c877
#
_cell.length_a   1.000
_cell.length_b   1.000
_cell.length_c   1.000
_cell.angle_alpha   90.00
_cell.angle_beta   90.00
_cell.angle_gamma   90.00
#
_symmetry.space_group_name_H-M   'P 1'
#
loop_
_entity.id
_entity.type
_entity.pdbx_description
1 polymer ?
#
loop_
_entity_poly.entity_id
_entity_poly.type
_entity_poly.pdbx_seq_one_letter_code
_entity_poly.pdbx_strand_id
1 'polypeptide(L)'
;MKLNYKLQGDGQPIVFLHGVFGSLDNLNMLAKDFVQHYQTIQVDLRNHGNSPWSDQISYQAMAEDVAELCHDLRLNDVILIGHSMGGKVALQLSQVISDTIQKIVAIDIAPIKYHRSANATILRVLVYCLKNHVTDKKQIMNLMEQAGINMPTILFLLKSFKNEKWSFNIQAINDQYGHICDWQTIPPWLKPTLFIRGGNSSYIIDEFYPAIFSQFPDSKIELIEGAGHNVHAEKTQQVLKILHSWLGN
;
A
#
# COMPACT_ATOMS: atom_id res chain seq x y z
N MET A 1 1.21 11.21 13.48
CA MET A 1 2.69 11.23 13.72
C MET A 1 3.42 11.75 12.50
N LYS A 2 4.64 12.33 12.66
CA LYS A 2 5.39 12.85 11.50
C LYS A 2 5.96 11.72 10.65
N LEU A 3 5.35 11.49 9.50
CA LEU A 3 5.79 10.47 8.55
C LEU A 3 7.01 10.93 7.76
N ASN A 4 7.88 9.97 7.39
CA ASN A 4 8.93 10.19 6.43
C ASN A 4 8.33 10.18 5.00
N TYR A 5 8.75 11.10 4.18
CA TYR A 5 8.27 11.21 2.80
C TYR A 5 9.35 11.73 1.86
N LYS A 6 9.13 11.51 0.57
CA LYS A 6 9.92 12.06 -0.52
C LYS A 6 8.99 12.86 -1.43
N LEU A 7 9.30 14.14 -1.63
CA LEU A 7 8.53 15.06 -2.46
C LEU A 7 9.35 15.44 -3.69
N GLN A 8 8.73 15.38 -4.88
CA GLN A 8 9.34 15.74 -6.16
C GLN A 8 8.29 16.33 -7.10
N GLY A 9 8.73 17.19 -8.04
CA GLY A 9 7.86 17.85 -9.00
C GLY A 9 6.99 18.94 -8.41
N ASP A 10 6.17 19.53 -9.24
CA ASP A 10 5.25 20.61 -8.92
C ASP A 10 3.88 20.33 -9.56
N GLY A 11 2.85 21.05 -9.12
CA GLY A 11 1.48 20.93 -9.64
C GLY A 11 0.54 20.20 -8.69
N GLN A 12 -0.49 19.51 -9.23
CA GLN A 12 -1.47 18.79 -8.43
C GLN A 12 -0.80 17.65 -7.65
N PRO A 13 -1.07 17.52 -6.33
CA PRO A 13 -0.39 16.52 -5.52
C PRO A 13 -0.93 15.10 -5.76
N ILE A 14 0.00 14.16 -5.94
CA ILE A 14 -0.26 12.71 -5.89
C ILE A 14 0.47 12.12 -4.70
N VAL A 15 -0.25 11.53 -3.76
CA VAL A 15 0.32 10.82 -2.60
C VAL A 15 0.35 9.33 -2.87
N PHE A 16 1.54 8.72 -2.79
CA PHE A 16 1.78 7.30 -3.03
C PHE A 16 1.95 6.56 -1.69
N LEU A 17 1.13 5.52 -1.48
CA LEU A 17 1.06 4.74 -0.24
C LEU A 17 1.37 3.26 -0.52
N HIS A 18 2.44 2.74 0.08
CA HIS A 18 2.92 1.37 -0.14
C HIS A 18 2.14 0.30 0.62
N GLY A 19 2.30 -0.96 0.23
CA GLY A 19 1.77 -2.13 0.93
C GLY A 19 2.58 -2.54 2.18
N VAL A 20 2.05 -3.51 2.93
CA VAL A 20 2.73 -4.07 4.11
C VAL A 20 4.12 -4.62 3.75
N PHE A 21 5.10 -4.48 4.65
CA PHE A 21 6.52 -4.80 4.49
C PHE A 21 7.27 -3.92 3.47
N GLY A 22 6.59 -2.95 2.87
CA GLY A 22 7.16 -2.05 1.89
C GLY A 22 7.78 -0.78 2.48
N SER A 23 8.04 0.16 1.59
CA SER A 23 8.51 1.52 1.88
C SER A 23 8.10 2.46 0.76
N LEU A 24 8.37 3.74 0.92
CA LEU A 24 8.11 4.78 -0.09
C LEU A 24 8.71 4.48 -1.47
N ASP A 25 9.76 3.63 -1.53
CA ASP A 25 10.40 3.25 -2.79
C ASP A 25 9.59 2.24 -3.62
N ASN A 26 8.60 1.57 -3.04
CA ASN A 26 7.87 0.50 -3.73
C ASN A 26 7.05 0.99 -4.93
N LEU A 27 6.50 2.20 -4.85
CA LEU A 27 5.74 2.82 -5.94
C LEU A 27 6.57 3.85 -6.74
N ASN A 28 7.91 3.84 -6.57
CA ASN A 28 8.81 4.82 -7.17
C ASN A 28 8.78 4.81 -8.72
N MET A 29 8.52 3.67 -9.36
CA MET A 29 8.40 3.59 -10.82
C MET A 29 7.18 4.36 -11.31
N LEU A 30 6.07 4.30 -10.57
CA LEU A 30 4.88 5.09 -10.87
C LEU A 30 5.13 6.57 -10.56
N ALA A 31 5.64 6.89 -9.37
CA ALA A 31 5.86 8.27 -8.96
C ALA A 31 6.79 9.04 -9.92
N LYS A 32 7.87 8.40 -10.39
CA LYS A 32 8.80 9.01 -11.34
C LYS A 32 8.18 9.41 -12.67
N ASP A 33 7.19 8.65 -13.13
CA ASP A 33 6.52 8.90 -14.41
C ASP A 33 5.67 10.18 -14.34
N PHE A 34 5.10 10.47 -13.17
CA PHE A 34 4.23 11.62 -12.95
C PHE A 34 4.97 12.91 -12.54
N VAL A 35 6.25 12.86 -12.21
CA VAL A 35 7.00 14.00 -11.63
C VAL A 35 7.08 15.22 -12.52
N GLN A 36 6.91 15.07 -13.83
CA GLN A 36 6.96 16.20 -14.79
C GLN A 36 5.70 17.07 -14.79
N HIS A 37 4.57 16.52 -14.32
CA HIS A 37 3.26 17.19 -14.40
C HIS A 37 2.52 17.26 -13.04
N TYR A 38 3.05 16.59 -12.04
CA TYR A 38 2.44 16.48 -10.71
C TYR A 38 3.48 16.65 -9.61
N GLN A 39 3.03 17.17 -8.49
CA GLN A 39 3.79 17.07 -7.24
C GLN A 39 3.61 15.65 -6.68
N THR A 40 4.65 14.84 -6.70
CA THR A 40 4.62 13.45 -6.20
C THR A 40 5.13 13.36 -4.78
N ILE A 41 4.34 12.78 -3.88
CA ILE A 41 4.66 12.58 -2.46
C ILE A 41 4.63 11.07 -2.18
N GLN A 42 5.81 10.46 -2.06
CA GLN A 42 5.95 9.05 -1.68
C GLN A 42 6.13 8.97 -0.17
N VAL A 43 5.34 8.15 0.53
CA VAL A 43 5.25 8.15 1.99
C VAL A 43 5.67 6.79 2.56
N ASP A 44 6.52 6.79 3.59
CA ASP A 44 6.67 5.64 4.49
C ASP A 44 5.52 5.67 5.52
N LEU A 45 4.65 4.68 5.51
CA LEU A 45 3.59 4.55 6.52
C LEU A 45 4.18 4.20 7.89
N ARG A 46 3.44 4.45 9.00
CA ARG A 46 3.88 4.06 10.34
C ARG A 46 4.41 2.63 10.37
N ASN A 47 5.41 2.37 11.16
CA ASN A 47 6.08 1.07 11.29
C ASN A 47 6.86 0.60 10.04
N HIS A 48 7.05 1.47 9.03
CA HIS A 48 7.77 1.14 7.80
C HIS A 48 8.78 2.24 7.44
N GLY A 49 9.83 1.83 6.70
CA GLY A 49 10.86 2.73 6.20
C GLY A 49 11.54 3.52 7.30
N ASN A 50 11.59 4.84 7.14
CA ASN A 50 12.14 5.79 8.11
C ASN A 50 11.06 6.48 8.96
N SER A 51 9.79 6.09 8.83
CA SER A 51 8.72 6.60 9.66
C SER A 51 8.76 6.03 11.07
N PRO A 52 8.22 6.76 12.07
CA PRO A 52 8.24 6.31 13.46
C PRO A 52 7.50 4.97 13.66
N TRP A 53 7.97 4.22 14.65
CA TRP A 53 7.36 2.98 15.08
C TRP A 53 6.31 3.22 16.17
N SER A 54 5.27 2.38 16.19
CA SER A 54 4.16 2.42 17.13
C SER A 54 3.60 1.03 17.32
N ASP A 55 3.12 0.73 18.51
CA ASP A 55 2.39 -0.52 18.79
C ASP A 55 0.95 -0.49 18.25
N GLN A 56 0.47 0.70 17.86
CA GLN A 56 -0.87 0.87 17.30
C GLN A 56 -0.84 0.83 15.77
N ILE A 57 -1.52 -0.17 15.19
CA ILE A 57 -1.73 -0.29 13.75
C ILE A 57 -3.24 -0.45 13.51
N SER A 58 -3.83 0.54 12.83
CA SER A 58 -5.19 0.49 12.30
C SER A 58 -5.29 1.39 11.07
N TYR A 59 -6.26 1.16 10.20
CA TYR A 59 -6.47 2.03 9.03
C TYR A 59 -6.82 3.46 9.44
N GLN A 60 -7.61 3.63 10.51
CA GLN A 60 -7.91 4.95 11.06
C GLN A 60 -6.63 5.68 11.47
N ALA A 61 -5.77 5.04 12.27
CA ALA A 61 -4.55 5.67 12.75
C ALA A 61 -3.54 5.96 11.61
N MET A 62 -3.45 5.07 10.60
CA MET A 62 -2.61 5.32 9.41
C MET A 62 -3.17 6.45 8.54
N ALA A 63 -4.49 6.53 8.39
CA ALA A 63 -5.13 7.62 7.66
C ALA A 63 -4.94 8.97 8.37
N GLU A 64 -5.06 9.02 9.70
CA GLU A 64 -4.79 10.23 10.50
C GLU A 64 -3.34 10.73 10.34
N ASP A 65 -2.36 9.82 10.28
CA ASP A 65 -0.96 10.21 10.02
C ASP A 65 -0.78 10.84 8.64
N VAL A 66 -1.40 10.25 7.61
CA VAL A 66 -1.32 10.81 6.25
C VAL A 66 -2.10 12.11 6.14
N ALA A 67 -3.22 12.24 6.86
CA ALA A 67 -3.98 13.50 6.95
C ALA A 67 -3.15 14.62 7.60
N GLU A 68 -2.43 14.32 8.70
CA GLU A 68 -1.48 15.25 9.31
C GLU A 68 -0.40 15.69 8.31
N LEU A 69 0.17 14.76 7.53
CA LEU A 69 1.15 15.09 6.48
C LEU A 69 0.54 16.00 5.40
N CYS A 70 -0.67 15.70 4.91
CA CYS A 70 -1.35 16.53 3.92
C CYS A 70 -1.60 17.95 4.46
N HIS A 71 -2.00 18.07 5.71
CA HIS A 71 -2.19 19.36 6.38
C HIS A 71 -0.87 20.14 6.52
N ASP A 72 0.20 19.50 7.00
CA ASP A 72 1.51 20.13 7.18
C ASP A 72 2.09 20.65 5.85
N LEU A 73 1.87 19.90 4.76
CA LEU A 73 2.27 20.29 3.41
C LEU A 73 1.25 21.22 2.71
N ARG A 74 0.13 21.53 3.35
CA ARG A 74 -0.97 22.37 2.82
C ARG A 74 -1.50 21.88 1.47
N LEU A 75 -1.64 20.55 1.33
CA LEU A 75 -2.11 19.93 0.10
C LEU A 75 -3.62 20.13 -0.07
N ASN A 76 -4.03 20.38 -1.31
CA ASN A 76 -5.44 20.44 -1.73
C ASN A 76 -5.58 19.67 -3.05
N ASP A 77 -6.80 19.24 -3.38
CA ASP A 77 -7.11 18.47 -4.59
C ASP A 77 -6.22 17.23 -4.78
N VAL A 78 -5.97 16.53 -3.65
CA VAL A 78 -5.04 15.41 -3.58
C VAL A 78 -5.58 14.20 -4.35
N ILE A 79 -4.72 13.60 -5.15
CA ILE A 79 -4.91 12.26 -5.72
C ILE A 79 -4.18 11.27 -4.82
N LEU A 80 -4.87 10.21 -4.38
CA LEU A 80 -4.28 9.14 -3.59
C LEU A 80 -4.05 7.91 -4.48
N ILE A 81 -2.84 7.35 -4.46
CA ILE A 81 -2.52 6.07 -5.12
C ILE A 81 -1.93 5.14 -4.09
N GLY A 82 -2.67 4.10 -3.72
CA GLY A 82 -2.25 3.14 -2.71
C GLY A 82 -2.26 1.71 -3.21
N HIS A 83 -1.24 0.93 -2.83
CA HIS A 83 -1.17 -0.51 -3.08
C HIS A 83 -1.48 -1.31 -1.83
N SER A 84 -2.34 -2.32 -1.93
CA SER A 84 -2.62 -3.26 -0.84
C SER A 84 -3.01 -2.55 0.46
N MET A 85 -2.27 -2.68 1.57
CA MET A 85 -2.47 -1.93 2.81
C MET A 85 -2.57 -0.42 2.55
N GLY A 86 -1.67 0.16 1.74
CA GLY A 86 -1.70 1.58 1.36
C GLY A 86 -2.96 1.97 0.58
N GLY A 87 -3.53 1.03 -0.20
CA GLY A 87 -4.83 1.21 -0.85
C GLY A 87 -5.96 1.35 0.17
N LYS A 88 -6.02 0.50 1.19
CA LYS A 88 -7.00 0.66 2.27
C LYS A 88 -6.80 1.95 3.08
N VAL A 89 -5.55 2.38 3.29
CA VAL A 89 -5.27 3.70 3.90
C VAL A 89 -5.84 4.82 3.04
N ALA A 90 -5.64 4.76 1.70
CA ALA A 90 -6.21 5.73 0.77
C ALA A 90 -7.76 5.74 0.82
N LEU A 91 -8.38 4.56 0.86
CA LEU A 91 -9.84 4.44 0.99
C LEU A 91 -10.34 4.99 2.35
N GLN A 92 -9.63 4.74 3.45
CA GLN A 92 -9.98 5.26 4.78
C GLN A 92 -9.84 6.79 4.86
N LEU A 93 -8.86 7.38 4.15
CA LEU A 93 -8.67 8.83 4.09
C LEU A 93 -9.90 9.57 3.55
N SER A 94 -10.74 8.93 2.74
CA SER A 94 -12.02 9.50 2.27
C SER A 94 -12.95 9.92 3.41
N GLN A 95 -12.80 9.32 4.59
CA GLN A 95 -13.60 9.63 5.77
C GLN A 95 -12.91 10.64 6.72
N VAL A 96 -11.61 10.89 6.54
CA VAL A 96 -10.81 11.74 7.44
C VAL A 96 -10.63 13.15 6.85
N ILE A 97 -10.29 13.25 5.56
CA ILE A 97 -10.01 14.52 4.86
C ILE A 97 -10.76 14.59 3.52
N SER A 98 -12.05 14.24 3.53
CA SER A 98 -12.93 14.16 2.37
C SER A 98 -12.78 15.33 1.39
N ASP A 99 -12.79 16.55 1.90
CA ASP A 99 -12.77 17.77 1.07
C ASP A 99 -11.44 17.98 0.35
N THR A 100 -10.35 17.53 0.96
CA THR A 100 -8.98 17.65 0.42
C THR A 100 -8.71 16.66 -0.71
N ILE A 101 -9.42 15.52 -0.75
CA ILE A 101 -9.18 14.47 -1.75
C ILE A 101 -10.03 14.71 -2.99
N GLN A 102 -9.42 14.61 -4.16
CA GLN A 102 -10.10 14.69 -5.45
C GLN A 102 -10.39 13.30 -6.04
N LYS A 103 -9.40 12.39 -6.02
CA LYS A 103 -9.49 11.05 -6.63
C LYS A 103 -8.74 10.02 -5.80
N ILE A 104 -9.17 8.75 -5.85
CA ILE A 104 -8.49 7.64 -5.19
C ILE A 104 -8.20 6.53 -6.19
N VAL A 105 -6.99 5.94 -6.12
CA VAL A 105 -6.61 4.72 -6.82
C VAL A 105 -6.21 3.66 -5.79
N ALA A 106 -6.91 2.54 -5.76
CA ALA A 106 -6.60 1.37 -4.95
C ALA A 106 -6.06 0.24 -5.84
N ILE A 107 -4.76 -0.08 -5.69
CA ILE A 107 -4.12 -1.12 -6.48
C ILE A 107 -4.20 -2.44 -5.70
N ASP A 108 -4.91 -3.39 -6.26
CA ASP A 108 -5.11 -4.77 -5.86
C ASP A 108 -5.52 -4.96 -4.40
N ILE A 109 -6.57 -4.23 -4.00
CA ILE A 109 -7.19 -4.32 -2.68
C ILE A 109 -8.65 -3.86 -2.73
N ALA A 110 -9.54 -4.56 -2.04
CA ALA A 110 -10.95 -4.19 -1.88
C ALA A 110 -11.25 -3.69 -0.45
N PRO A 111 -12.31 -2.87 -0.26
CA PRO A 111 -12.76 -2.38 1.05
C PRO A 111 -13.55 -3.46 1.80
N ILE A 112 -12.88 -4.55 2.14
CA ILE A 112 -13.42 -5.71 2.86
C ILE A 112 -12.45 -6.25 3.91
N LYS A 113 -12.95 -7.08 4.81
CA LYS A 113 -12.12 -7.86 5.71
C LYS A 113 -11.55 -9.08 4.98
N TYR A 114 -10.22 -9.28 5.09
CA TYR A 114 -9.51 -10.45 4.58
C TYR A 114 -9.20 -11.47 5.66
N HIS A 115 -8.99 -12.72 5.27
CA HIS A 115 -8.51 -13.74 6.20
C HIS A 115 -7.02 -13.52 6.52
N ARG A 116 -6.61 -13.77 7.77
CA ARG A 116 -5.22 -13.57 8.25
C ARG A 116 -4.18 -14.49 7.60
N SER A 117 -4.60 -15.48 6.82
CA SER A 117 -3.72 -16.52 6.27
C SER A 117 -2.75 -16.03 5.18
N ALA A 118 -3.06 -14.93 4.47
CA ALA A 118 -2.31 -14.49 3.29
C ALA A 118 -0.80 -14.28 3.55
N ASN A 119 -0.43 -13.70 4.70
CA ASN A 119 0.96 -13.47 5.06
C ASN A 119 1.42 -14.24 6.33
N ALA A 120 0.65 -15.21 6.77
CA ALA A 120 0.95 -15.95 8.00
C ALA A 120 2.33 -16.65 7.96
N THR A 121 2.67 -17.27 6.83
CA THR A 121 3.98 -17.92 6.64
C THR A 121 5.12 -16.91 6.64
N ILE A 122 4.94 -15.76 5.97
CA ILE A 122 5.92 -14.68 5.94
C ILE A 122 6.18 -14.17 7.37
N LEU A 123 5.12 -13.83 8.11
CA LEU A 123 5.23 -13.34 9.49
C LEU A 123 5.91 -14.36 10.41
N ARG A 124 5.59 -15.64 10.28
CA ARG A 124 6.23 -16.71 11.06
C ARG A 124 7.75 -16.72 10.84
N VAL A 125 8.21 -16.65 9.59
CA VAL A 125 9.66 -16.63 9.28
C VAL A 125 10.31 -15.33 9.77
N LEU A 126 9.68 -14.17 9.56
CA LEU A 126 10.19 -12.89 10.03
C LEU A 126 10.33 -12.83 11.55
N VAL A 127 9.32 -13.30 12.29
CA VAL A 127 9.36 -13.37 13.75
C VAL A 127 10.41 -14.37 14.23
N TYR A 128 10.59 -15.50 13.54
CA TYR A 128 11.67 -16.44 13.83
C TYR A 128 13.04 -15.78 13.66
N CYS A 129 13.26 -15.09 12.53
CA CYS A 129 14.52 -14.37 12.29
C CYS A 129 14.78 -13.30 13.35
N LEU A 130 13.75 -12.55 13.76
CA LEU A 130 13.86 -11.54 14.81
C LEU A 130 14.26 -12.15 16.16
N LYS A 131 13.55 -13.21 16.60
CA LYS A 131 13.77 -13.86 17.89
C LYS A 131 15.13 -14.57 17.97
N ASN A 132 15.63 -15.10 16.86
CA ASN A 132 16.91 -15.82 16.81
C ASN A 132 18.08 -14.95 16.31
N HIS A 133 17.88 -13.63 16.18
CA HIS A 133 18.90 -12.68 15.74
C HIS A 133 19.57 -13.09 14.41
N VAL A 134 18.77 -13.62 13.47
CA VAL A 134 19.26 -14.00 12.14
C VAL A 134 19.47 -12.73 11.32
N THR A 135 20.74 -12.37 11.08
CA THR A 135 21.15 -11.15 10.36
C THR A 135 21.84 -11.45 9.02
N ASP A 136 22.18 -12.70 8.74
CA ASP A 136 22.73 -13.10 7.45
C ASP A 136 21.63 -13.18 6.39
N LYS A 137 21.77 -12.37 5.34
CA LYS A 137 20.78 -12.26 4.25
C LYS A 137 20.56 -13.58 3.50
N LYS A 138 21.63 -14.39 3.33
CA LYS A 138 21.53 -15.68 2.65
C LYS A 138 20.79 -16.70 3.52
N GLN A 139 21.04 -16.67 4.82
CA GLN A 139 20.32 -17.52 5.78
C GLN A 139 18.83 -17.16 5.83
N ILE A 140 18.48 -15.85 5.86
CA ILE A 140 17.09 -15.39 5.80
C ILE A 140 16.41 -15.90 4.53
N MET A 141 17.07 -15.75 3.36
CA MET A 141 16.55 -16.24 2.08
C MET A 141 16.26 -17.73 2.12
N ASN A 142 17.22 -18.55 2.59
CA ASN A 142 17.05 -19.97 2.70
C ASN A 142 15.88 -20.38 3.60
N LEU A 143 15.69 -19.69 4.75
CA LEU A 143 14.55 -19.94 5.66
C LEU A 143 13.22 -19.62 4.97
N MET A 144 13.16 -18.55 4.17
CA MET A 144 11.97 -18.21 3.41
C MET A 144 11.66 -19.21 2.31
N GLU A 145 12.67 -19.69 1.57
CA GLU A 145 12.52 -20.74 0.56
C GLU A 145 12.03 -22.06 1.16
N GLN A 146 12.64 -22.49 2.28
CA GLN A 146 12.21 -23.70 3.03
C GLN A 146 10.78 -23.60 3.55
N ALA A 147 10.32 -22.39 3.84
CA ALA A 147 8.94 -22.14 4.24
C ALA A 147 7.96 -22.10 3.04
N GLY A 148 8.43 -22.28 1.80
CA GLY A 148 7.61 -22.27 0.59
C GLY A 148 7.23 -20.87 0.08
N ILE A 149 7.94 -19.83 0.52
CA ILE A 149 7.73 -18.46 0.00
C ILE A 149 8.39 -18.39 -1.38
N ASN A 150 7.67 -17.87 -2.38
CA ASN A 150 8.19 -17.76 -3.73
C ASN A 150 9.28 -16.69 -3.85
N MET A 151 10.20 -16.86 -4.80
CA MET A 151 11.36 -15.99 -5.01
C MET A 151 11.00 -14.50 -5.21
N PRO A 152 10.00 -14.12 -6.01
CA PRO A 152 9.60 -12.72 -6.14
C PRO A 152 9.23 -12.06 -4.80
N THR A 153 8.50 -12.77 -3.93
CA THR A 153 8.15 -12.29 -2.59
C THR A 153 9.38 -12.18 -1.70
N ILE A 154 10.28 -13.17 -1.74
CA ILE A 154 11.56 -13.13 -0.99
C ILE A 154 12.38 -11.91 -1.39
N LEU A 155 12.57 -11.68 -2.69
CA LEU A 155 13.32 -10.53 -3.19
C LEU A 155 12.66 -9.20 -2.82
N PHE A 156 11.34 -9.13 -2.81
CA PHE A 156 10.59 -7.97 -2.33
C PHE A 156 10.90 -7.69 -0.84
N LEU A 157 10.78 -8.69 0.01
CA LEU A 157 11.04 -8.55 1.44
C LEU A 157 12.50 -8.16 1.72
N LEU A 158 13.45 -8.79 1.05
CA LEU A 158 14.89 -8.55 1.24
C LEU A 158 15.34 -7.15 0.77
N LYS A 159 14.56 -6.41 -0.01
CA LYS A 159 14.80 -4.97 -0.28
C LYS A 159 14.67 -4.13 1.00
N SER A 160 13.82 -4.54 1.92
CA SER A 160 13.60 -3.88 3.21
C SER A 160 14.58 -4.36 4.30
N PHE A 161 15.51 -5.27 3.98
CA PHE A 161 16.57 -5.72 4.89
C PHE A 161 17.90 -5.08 4.51
N LYS A 162 18.32 -4.07 5.28
CA LYS A 162 19.54 -3.26 5.05
C LYS A 162 20.34 -3.14 6.33
N ASN A 163 21.65 -3.19 6.23
CA ASN A 163 22.55 -3.04 7.40
C ASN A 163 22.15 -3.98 8.55
N GLU A 164 21.85 -5.24 8.23
CA GLU A 164 21.45 -6.28 9.19
C GLU A 164 20.15 -5.99 9.96
N LYS A 165 19.34 -5.06 9.46
CA LYS A 165 18.06 -4.64 10.09
C LYS A 165 16.93 -4.60 9.07
N TRP A 166 15.74 -4.92 9.54
CA TRP A 166 14.51 -4.70 8.80
C TRP A 166 14.09 -3.23 8.91
N SER A 167 13.67 -2.65 7.78
CA SER A 167 13.13 -1.29 7.75
C SER A 167 11.63 -1.24 8.08
N PHE A 168 11.09 -2.29 8.71
CA PHE A 168 9.74 -2.32 9.23
C PHE A 168 9.68 -3.03 10.58
N ASN A 169 8.70 -2.66 11.41
CA ASN A 169 8.51 -3.18 12.76
C ASN A 169 7.82 -4.53 12.71
N ILE A 170 8.61 -5.62 12.61
CA ILE A 170 8.10 -7.00 12.54
C ILE A 170 7.16 -7.31 13.71
N GLN A 171 7.55 -6.92 14.94
CA GLN A 171 6.78 -7.26 16.13
C GLN A 171 5.41 -6.60 16.11
N ALA A 172 5.33 -5.28 15.91
CA ALA A 172 4.07 -4.57 15.86
C ALA A 172 3.17 -5.05 14.71
N ILE A 173 3.75 -5.29 13.52
CA ILE A 173 3.00 -5.82 12.38
C ILE A 173 2.44 -7.22 12.70
N ASN A 174 3.24 -8.11 13.29
CA ASN A 174 2.78 -9.45 13.67
C ASN A 174 1.64 -9.40 14.70
N ASP A 175 1.81 -8.62 15.76
CA ASP A 175 0.85 -8.56 16.86
C ASP A 175 -0.47 -7.90 16.41
N GLN A 176 -0.40 -6.92 15.52
CA GLN A 176 -1.52 -6.15 15.00
C GLN A 176 -1.97 -6.59 13.59
N TYR A 177 -1.47 -7.71 13.05
CA TYR A 177 -1.79 -8.15 11.70
C TYR A 177 -3.29 -8.33 11.46
N GLY A 178 -4.05 -8.64 12.51
CA GLY A 178 -5.52 -8.68 12.46
C GLY A 178 -6.15 -7.38 11.99
N HIS A 179 -5.62 -6.24 12.43
CA HIS A 179 -6.11 -4.92 12.03
C HIS A 179 -5.72 -4.57 10.58
N ILE A 180 -4.58 -5.09 10.08
CA ILE A 180 -4.19 -4.96 8.66
C ILE A 180 -5.14 -5.78 7.75
N CYS A 181 -5.62 -6.92 8.22
CA CYS A 181 -6.62 -7.72 7.49
C CYS A 181 -8.03 -7.16 7.61
N ASP A 182 -8.33 -6.40 8.66
CA ASP A 182 -9.68 -5.93 8.97
C ASP A 182 -10.11 -4.80 8.03
N TRP A 183 -11.42 -4.56 8.03
CA TRP A 183 -12.05 -3.41 7.38
C TRP A 183 -13.41 -3.19 8.02
N GLN A 184 -13.71 -1.97 8.35
CA GLN A 184 -15.04 -1.54 8.77
C GLN A 184 -15.70 -0.82 7.59
N THR A 185 -16.91 -1.25 7.24
CA THR A 185 -17.68 -0.60 6.17
C THR A 185 -17.83 0.89 6.47
N ILE A 186 -17.50 1.71 5.48
CA ILE A 186 -17.55 3.16 5.57
C ILE A 186 -18.80 3.72 4.85
N PRO A 187 -19.28 4.92 5.20
CA PRO A 187 -20.26 5.64 4.41
C PRO A 187 -19.81 5.81 2.95
N PRO A 188 -20.74 5.85 1.98
CA PRO A 188 -20.39 5.98 0.57
C PRO A 188 -19.56 7.23 0.28
N TRP A 189 -18.45 7.02 -0.45
CA TRP A 189 -17.60 8.06 -1.00
C TRP A 189 -18.01 8.32 -2.46
N LEU A 190 -18.44 9.54 -2.79
CA LEU A 190 -19.08 9.86 -4.07
C LEU A 190 -18.15 10.48 -5.12
N LYS A 191 -16.84 10.60 -4.83
CA LYS A 191 -15.86 11.12 -5.80
C LYS A 191 -15.17 9.96 -6.57
N PRO A 192 -14.56 10.23 -7.73
CA PRO A 192 -13.99 9.21 -8.59
C PRO A 192 -12.98 8.30 -7.89
N THR A 193 -13.18 7.00 -8.02
CA THR A 193 -12.30 5.96 -7.46
C THR A 193 -11.95 4.93 -8.53
N LEU A 194 -10.68 4.56 -8.61
CA LEU A 194 -10.20 3.52 -9.51
C LEU A 194 -9.66 2.33 -8.70
N PHE A 195 -10.15 1.14 -9.01
CA PHE A 195 -9.57 -0.11 -8.54
C PHE A 195 -8.82 -0.77 -9.69
N ILE A 196 -7.54 -1.10 -9.49
CA ILE A 196 -6.73 -1.86 -10.47
C ILE A 196 -6.51 -3.25 -9.87
N ARG A 197 -7.02 -4.30 -10.54
CA ARG A 197 -6.88 -5.70 -10.07
C ARG A 197 -5.91 -6.50 -10.93
N GLY A 198 -5.15 -7.40 -10.29
CA GLY A 198 -4.36 -8.40 -10.99
C GLY A 198 -5.22 -9.61 -11.35
N GLY A 199 -5.12 -10.11 -12.60
CA GLY A 199 -5.90 -11.25 -13.07
C GLY A 199 -5.58 -12.56 -12.35
N ASN A 200 -4.35 -12.71 -11.84
CA ASN A 200 -3.90 -13.85 -11.04
C ASN A 200 -3.95 -13.58 -9.52
N SER A 201 -4.56 -12.47 -9.10
CA SER A 201 -4.69 -12.09 -7.69
C SER A 201 -6.07 -12.43 -7.14
N SER A 202 -6.13 -12.84 -5.88
CA SER A 202 -7.37 -13.06 -5.14
C SER A 202 -7.80 -11.87 -4.27
N TYR A 203 -7.11 -10.74 -4.35
CA TYR A 203 -7.41 -9.56 -3.52
C TYR A 203 -8.59 -8.73 -4.04
N ILE A 204 -8.88 -8.79 -5.33
CA ILE A 204 -10.13 -8.30 -5.91
C ILE A 204 -10.68 -9.41 -6.80
N ILE A 205 -11.80 -9.97 -6.41
CA ILE A 205 -12.57 -10.98 -7.19
C ILE A 205 -13.99 -10.45 -7.37
N ASP A 206 -14.74 -11.03 -8.28
CA ASP A 206 -16.08 -10.53 -8.66
C ASP A 206 -17.05 -10.52 -7.47
N GLU A 207 -16.89 -11.45 -6.52
CA GLU A 207 -17.67 -11.53 -5.29
C GLU A 207 -17.53 -10.30 -4.40
N PHE A 208 -16.45 -9.52 -4.56
CA PHE A 208 -16.20 -8.31 -3.76
C PHE A 208 -16.76 -7.03 -4.41
N TYR A 209 -17.21 -7.08 -5.67
CA TYR A 209 -17.76 -5.92 -6.37
C TYR A 209 -18.94 -5.26 -5.66
N PRO A 210 -19.92 -5.99 -5.09
CA PRO A 210 -20.97 -5.35 -4.31
C PRO A 210 -20.46 -4.51 -3.13
N ALA A 211 -19.42 -4.99 -2.43
CA ALA A 211 -18.81 -4.26 -1.33
C ALA A 211 -18.02 -3.03 -1.82
N ILE A 212 -17.40 -3.10 -3.00
CA ILE A 212 -16.74 -1.96 -3.64
C ILE A 212 -17.77 -0.89 -4.00
N PHE A 213 -18.78 -1.25 -4.81
CA PHE A 213 -19.76 -0.28 -5.31
C PHE A 213 -20.68 0.30 -4.24
N SER A 214 -20.92 -0.42 -3.14
CA SER A 214 -21.71 0.11 -2.01
C SER A 214 -20.97 1.21 -1.25
N GLN A 215 -19.65 1.17 -1.18
CA GLN A 215 -18.81 2.15 -0.47
C GLN A 215 -18.19 3.19 -1.42
N PHE A 216 -18.00 2.84 -2.69
CA PHE A 216 -17.40 3.69 -3.73
C PHE A 216 -18.25 3.62 -5.00
N PRO A 217 -19.45 4.21 -5.01
CA PRO A 217 -20.40 4.06 -6.14
C PRO A 217 -19.89 4.70 -7.45
N ASP A 218 -19.07 5.76 -7.39
CA ASP A 218 -18.38 6.33 -8.56
C ASP A 218 -16.99 5.68 -8.75
N SER A 219 -16.98 4.34 -8.89
CA SER A 219 -15.74 3.60 -9.09
C SER A 219 -15.69 2.85 -10.41
N LYS A 220 -14.47 2.70 -10.94
CA LYS A 220 -14.13 1.79 -12.03
C LYS A 220 -13.20 0.70 -11.53
N ILE A 221 -13.32 -0.49 -12.13
CA ILE A 221 -12.44 -1.62 -11.87
C ILE A 221 -11.74 -1.98 -13.18
N GLU A 222 -10.41 -1.85 -13.19
CA GLU A 222 -9.56 -2.18 -14.33
C GLU A 222 -8.80 -3.48 -14.05
N LEU A 223 -8.91 -4.45 -14.95
CA LEU A 223 -8.22 -5.74 -14.86
C LEU A 223 -6.91 -5.72 -15.64
N ILE A 224 -5.84 -6.18 -15.03
CA ILE A 224 -4.55 -6.43 -15.69
C ILE A 224 -4.31 -7.94 -15.72
N GLU A 225 -4.53 -8.54 -16.89
CA GLU A 225 -4.34 -9.96 -17.11
C GLU A 225 -2.92 -10.43 -16.82
N GLY A 226 -2.80 -11.61 -16.19
CA GLY A 226 -1.52 -12.25 -15.89
C GLY A 226 -0.67 -11.54 -14.80
N ALA A 227 -1.22 -10.52 -14.13
CA ALA A 227 -0.57 -9.89 -12.97
C ALA A 227 -1.03 -10.57 -11.68
N GLY A 228 -0.10 -10.76 -10.75
CA GLY A 228 -0.37 -11.13 -9.36
C GLY A 228 -0.67 -9.92 -8.47
N HIS A 229 -0.47 -10.07 -7.15
CA HIS A 229 -0.74 -9.02 -6.17
C HIS A 229 0.14 -7.75 -6.35
N ASN A 230 1.38 -7.91 -6.80
CA ASN A 230 2.28 -6.78 -7.03
C ASN A 230 2.11 -6.18 -8.45
N VAL A 231 0.87 -5.91 -8.85
CA VAL A 231 0.47 -5.44 -10.19
C VAL A 231 1.37 -4.31 -10.69
N HIS A 232 1.64 -3.32 -9.83
CA HIS A 232 2.46 -2.14 -10.14
C HIS A 232 3.93 -2.48 -10.46
N ALA A 233 4.44 -3.59 -9.96
CA ALA A 233 5.81 -4.05 -10.22
C ALA A 233 5.86 -5.06 -11.38
N GLU A 234 4.87 -5.94 -11.49
CA GLU A 234 4.81 -6.99 -12.51
C GLU A 234 4.41 -6.46 -13.89
N LYS A 235 3.55 -5.45 -13.93
CA LYS A 235 2.96 -4.87 -15.15
C LYS A 235 2.99 -3.34 -15.14
N THR A 236 4.11 -2.74 -14.74
CA THR A 236 4.28 -1.29 -14.55
C THR A 236 3.73 -0.47 -15.71
N GLN A 237 4.06 -0.82 -16.96
CA GLN A 237 3.63 -0.07 -18.15
C GLN A 237 2.11 -0.10 -18.36
N GLN A 238 1.46 -1.22 -18.04
CA GLN A 238 0.00 -1.33 -18.14
C GLN A 238 -0.69 -0.49 -17.04
N VAL A 239 -0.15 -0.52 -15.82
CA VAL A 239 -0.62 0.33 -14.72
C VAL A 239 -0.48 1.81 -15.08
N LEU A 240 0.68 2.23 -15.59
CA LEU A 240 0.91 3.61 -16.04
C LEU A 240 -0.07 4.04 -17.13
N LYS A 241 -0.30 3.20 -18.14
CA LYS A 241 -1.28 3.48 -19.21
C LYS A 241 -2.70 3.71 -18.66
N ILE A 242 -3.12 2.88 -17.70
CA ILE A 242 -4.42 3.04 -17.03
C ILE A 242 -4.46 4.35 -16.24
N LEU A 243 -3.41 4.63 -15.46
CA LEU A 243 -3.33 5.84 -14.64
C LEU A 243 -3.35 7.10 -15.49
N HIS A 244 -2.57 7.18 -16.58
CA HIS A 244 -2.58 8.33 -17.50
C HIS A 244 -3.98 8.54 -18.11
N SER A 245 -4.60 7.46 -18.63
CA SER A 245 -5.95 7.56 -19.18
C SER A 245 -6.98 8.05 -18.15
N TRP A 246 -6.87 7.59 -16.90
CA TRP A 246 -7.82 7.93 -15.85
C TRP A 246 -7.60 9.32 -15.25
N LEU A 247 -6.35 9.78 -15.20
CA LEU A 247 -6.01 11.13 -14.74
C LEU A 247 -6.24 12.21 -15.80
N GLY A 248 -6.35 11.82 -17.09
CA GLY A 248 -6.63 12.75 -18.19
C GLY A 248 -5.36 13.34 -18.82
N ASN A 249 -4.26 12.57 -18.81
CA ASN A 249 -2.96 12.93 -19.40
C ASN A 249 -2.70 12.18 -20.70
#